data_f3c4ceaa3ebdc478a7e9a9a740ff7499
#
_entry.id   f3c4ceaa3ebdc478a7e9a9a740ff7499
#
_cell.length_a   1.000
_cell.length_b   1.000
_cell.length_c   1.000
_cell.angle_alpha   90.00
_cell.angle_beta   90.00
_cell.angle_gamma   90.00
#
_symmetry.space_group_name_H-M   'P 1'
#
loop_
_entity.id
_entity.type
_entity.pdbx_description
1 polymer ?
#
loop_
_entity_poly.entity_id
_entity_poly.type
_entity_poly.pdbx_seq_one_letter_code
_entity_poly.pdbx_strand_id
1 'polypeptide(L)'
;AEDREVTWWATGERGGRGLPSTRGFHRLAWDLRYDRGNVKAPPGAYTVRLAWDGGMNEAELRVVPDPRDPDVTTADYEEQFRVSMAVADTVTRLRGAIDRLEEVDAQVDSLIAWAESAGSRADGAAERARAFQTTTEALQRRLTSYRTDEGPSGLRSIAGLDRQYGSLLGSLNGGGGYGGGSTEGPPTAGAVQRKHDLDAEWSVLSQSLTRLLEEDLAALNVEVERLGGPVIEVR
;
A
#
# COMPACT_ATOMS: atom_id res chain seq x y z
N ALA A 1 -10.49 24.08 -4.69
CA ALA A 1 -10.47 22.72 -4.13
C ALA A 1 -10.41 21.77 -5.32
N GLU A 2 -9.42 20.90 -5.38
CA GLU A 2 -9.39 19.85 -6.39
C GLU A 2 -10.57 18.92 -6.15
N ASP A 3 -11.30 18.58 -7.23
CA ASP A 3 -12.43 17.65 -7.23
C ASP A 3 -11.84 16.23 -7.02
N ARG A 4 -11.72 15.82 -5.75
CA ARG A 4 -11.10 14.54 -5.37
C ARG A 4 -12.18 13.52 -5.04
N GLU A 5 -12.20 12.41 -5.78
CA GLU A 5 -13.09 11.29 -5.47
C GLU A 5 -12.78 10.71 -4.10
N VAL A 6 -13.81 10.56 -3.28
CA VAL A 6 -13.71 10.06 -1.90
C VAL A 6 -13.98 8.56 -1.86
N THR A 7 -15.11 8.15 -2.45
CA THR A 7 -15.58 6.78 -2.54
C THR A 7 -16.63 6.66 -3.65
N TRP A 8 -16.84 5.47 -4.16
CA TRP A 8 -17.82 5.21 -5.22
C TRP A 8 -18.54 3.87 -5.04
N TRP A 9 -19.71 3.76 -5.68
CA TRP A 9 -20.54 2.54 -5.75
C TRP A 9 -21.02 2.37 -7.17
N ALA A 10 -21.09 1.12 -7.66
CA ALA A 10 -21.60 0.79 -8.99
C ALA A 10 -22.54 -0.41 -8.98
N THR A 11 -23.42 -0.51 -9.97
CA THR A 11 -24.25 -1.68 -10.18
C THR A 11 -23.41 -2.85 -10.70
N GLY A 12 -23.69 -4.07 -10.21
CA GLY A 12 -23.01 -5.28 -10.67
C GLY A 12 -21.69 -5.59 -10.00
N GLU A 13 -21.22 -4.79 -9.07
CA GLU A 13 -20.00 -5.07 -8.30
C GLU A 13 -20.20 -6.19 -7.28
N ARG A 14 -19.23 -7.12 -7.24
CA ARG A 14 -19.17 -8.17 -6.23
C ARG A 14 -18.31 -7.66 -5.06
N GLY A 15 -18.86 -7.71 -3.85
CA GLY A 15 -18.06 -7.39 -2.68
C GLY A 15 -18.60 -6.30 -1.75
N GLY A 16 -19.91 -6.05 -1.74
CA GLY A 16 -20.53 -5.21 -0.69
C GLY A 16 -20.70 -3.74 -0.99
N ARG A 17 -20.15 -3.23 -2.09
CA ARG A 17 -20.31 -1.85 -2.56
C ARG A 17 -21.20 -1.73 -3.81
N GLY A 18 -22.02 -2.76 -4.08
CA GLY A 18 -22.93 -2.74 -5.21
C GLY A 18 -24.12 -1.81 -4.98
N LEU A 19 -24.43 -0.98 -5.98
CA LEU A 19 -25.71 -0.28 -6.04
C LEU A 19 -26.83 -1.28 -6.35
N PRO A 20 -27.93 -1.31 -5.57
CA PRO A 20 -29.10 -2.09 -5.94
C PRO A 20 -29.67 -1.57 -7.26
N SER A 21 -29.91 -2.47 -8.22
CA SER A 21 -30.49 -2.12 -9.52
C SER A 21 -32.00 -2.46 -9.63
N THR A 22 -32.59 -2.99 -8.57
CA THR A 22 -34.01 -3.33 -8.53
C THR A 22 -34.87 -2.06 -8.41
N ARG A 23 -36.11 -2.13 -8.95
CA ARG A 23 -37.06 -1.02 -8.83
C ARG A 23 -37.47 -0.83 -7.38
N GLY A 24 -37.40 0.42 -6.87
CA GLY A 24 -37.83 0.74 -5.51
C GLY A 24 -36.98 1.84 -4.87
N PHE A 25 -37.18 2.02 -3.58
CA PHE A 25 -36.41 2.92 -2.76
C PHE A 25 -35.17 2.19 -2.24
N HIS A 26 -33.99 2.82 -2.35
CA HIS A 26 -32.72 2.27 -1.87
C HIS A 26 -32.04 3.24 -0.95
N ARG A 27 -31.37 2.73 0.07
CA ARG A 27 -30.55 3.49 1.01
C ARG A 27 -29.11 3.04 0.91
N LEU A 28 -28.21 4.01 0.71
CA LEU A 28 -26.77 3.84 0.79
C LEU A 28 -26.27 4.52 2.06
N ALA A 29 -25.31 3.90 2.72
CA ALA A 29 -24.63 4.48 3.86
C ALA A 29 -23.16 4.69 3.50
N TRP A 30 -22.69 5.94 3.61
CA TRP A 30 -21.28 6.24 3.58
C TRP A 30 -20.75 6.26 5.02
N ASP A 31 -19.64 5.56 5.26
CA ASP A 31 -18.98 5.45 6.55
C ASP A 31 -18.07 6.65 6.89
N LEU A 32 -18.16 7.72 6.11
CA LEU A 32 -17.35 8.94 6.19
C LEU A 32 -15.83 8.64 6.02
N ARG A 33 -15.50 7.71 5.13
CA ARG A 33 -14.10 7.35 4.84
C ARG A 33 -13.81 7.41 3.36
N TYR A 34 -12.55 7.69 3.07
CA TYR A 34 -11.97 7.54 1.74
C TYR A 34 -11.68 6.06 1.48
N ASP A 35 -11.91 5.59 0.26
CA ASP A 35 -11.50 4.25 -0.16
C ASP A 35 -9.99 4.04 -0.03
N ARG A 36 -9.25 5.09 -0.32
CA ARG A 36 -7.81 5.11 -0.19
C ARG A 36 -7.38 5.07 1.28
N GLY A 37 -6.84 3.94 1.70
CA GLY A 37 -6.33 3.76 3.05
C GLY A 37 -7.38 3.76 4.15
N ASN A 38 -8.66 3.75 3.80
CA ASN A 38 -9.76 3.84 4.76
C ASN A 38 -9.67 5.07 5.68
N VAL A 39 -9.15 6.18 5.14
CA VAL A 39 -8.89 7.41 5.90
C VAL A 39 -10.19 8.14 6.17
N LYS A 40 -10.37 8.62 7.41
CA LYS A 40 -11.53 9.42 7.82
C LYS A 40 -11.65 10.70 7.01
N ALA A 41 -12.83 11.00 6.51
CA ALA A 41 -13.13 12.24 5.81
C ALA A 41 -13.21 13.39 6.82
N PRO A 42 -12.47 14.50 6.63
CA PRO A 42 -12.53 15.64 7.54
C PRO A 42 -13.90 16.35 7.44
N PRO A 43 -14.31 17.09 8.45
CA PRO A 43 -15.47 17.98 8.35
C PRO A 43 -15.35 18.93 7.16
N GLY A 44 -16.44 19.07 6.39
CA GLY A 44 -16.42 19.88 5.17
C GLY A 44 -17.65 19.68 4.30
N ALA A 45 -17.65 20.31 3.14
CA ALA A 45 -18.67 20.13 2.11
C ALA A 45 -18.23 19.04 1.13
N TYR A 46 -19.17 18.16 0.80
CA TYR A 46 -19.00 17.06 -0.13
C TYR A 46 -20.14 17.07 -1.15
N THR A 47 -19.88 16.58 -2.35
CA THR A 47 -20.89 16.40 -3.37
C THR A 47 -21.15 14.90 -3.57
N VAL A 48 -22.40 14.51 -3.46
CA VAL A 48 -22.87 13.16 -3.84
C VAL A 48 -23.37 13.25 -5.27
N ARG A 49 -22.75 12.46 -6.18
CA ARG A 49 -23.13 12.40 -7.59
C ARG A 49 -23.70 11.01 -7.90
N LEU A 50 -24.91 10.98 -8.45
CA LEU A 50 -25.53 9.80 -8.99
C LEU A 50 -25.58 9.89 -10.51
N ALA A 51 -24.89 9.00 -11.20
CA ALA A 51 -24.89 8.91 -12.66
C ALA A 51 -25.58 7.63 -13.15
N TRP A 52 -26.32 7.72 -14.25
CA TRP A 52 -26.98 6.58 -14.90
C TRP A 52 -27.05 6.80 -16.41
N ASP A 53 -27.43 5.78 -17.17
CA ASP A 53 -27.64 5.93 -18.62
C ASP A 53 -28.72 6.98 -18.91
N GLY A 54 -28.28 8.11 -19.47
CA GLY A 54 -29.16 9.22 -19.84
C GLY A 54 -29.25 10.36 -18.84
N GLY A 55 -28.48 10.35 -17.71
CA GLY A 55 -28.51 11.48 -16.80
C GLY A 55 -27.55 11.41 -15.61
N MET A 56 -27.57 12.50 -14.87
CA MET A 56 -26.80 12.66 -13.64
C MET A 56 -27.58 13.59 -12.69
N ASN A 57 -27.48 13.31 -11.42
CA ASN A 57 -27.97 14.21 -10.36
C ASN A 57 -26.91 14.40 -9.28
N GLU A 58 -26.90 15.57 -8.66
CA GLU A 58 -25.96 15.93 -7.60
C GLU A 58 -26.71 16.47 -6.38
N ALA A 59 -26.14 16.18 -5.22
CA ALA A 59 -26.62 16.71 -3.94
C ALA A 59 -25.43 17.09 -3.06
N GLU A 60 -25.56 18.18 -2.34
CA GLU A 60 -24.58 18.59 -1.34
C GLU A 60 -24.77 17.79 -0.04
N LEU A 61 -23.66 17.39 0.55
CA LEU A 61 -23.58 16.78 1.86
C LEU A 61 -22.57 17.55 2.71
N ARG A 62 -22.94 17.89 3.93
CA ARG A 62 -22.02 18.54 4.87
C ARG A 62 -21.67 17.59 6.01
N VAL A 63 -20.39 17.28 6.16
CA VAL A 63 -19.84 16.61 7.33
C VAL A 63 -19.51 17.65 8.38
N VAL A 64 -20.02 17.49 9.59
CA VAL A 64 -19.78 18.39 10.72
C VAL A 64 -18.84 17.74 11.74
N PRO A 65 -18.08 18.54 12.52
CA PRO A 65 -17.29 18.03 13.64
C PRO A 65 -18.15 17.27 14.66
N ASP A 66 -17.54 16.37 15.39
CA ASP A 66 -18.23 15.71 16.51
C ASP A 66 -18.53 16.75 17.61
N PRO A 67 -19.79 16.96 17.98
CA PRO A 67 -20.15 17.96 18.99
C PRO A 67 -19.68 17.57 20.42
N ARG A 68 -19.22 16.32 20.62
CA ARG A 68 -18.69 15.86 21.90
C ARG A 68 -17.23 16.25 22.11
N ASP A 69 -16.52 16.64 21.03
CA ASP A 69 -15.12 17.05 21.05
C ASP A 69 -14.99 18.53 20.60
N PRO A 70 -15.54 19.49 21.38
CA PRO A 70 -15.64 20.90 20.98
C PRO A 70 -14.28 21.59 20.90
N ASP A 71 -13.25 21.04 21.51
CA ASP A 71 -11.90 21.61 21.52
C ASP A 71 -11.10 21.25 20.24
N VAL A 72 -11.59 20.31 19.41
CA VAL A 72 -10.94 19.91 18.17
C VAL A 72 -11.29 20.91 17.09
N THR A 73 -10.28 21.55 16.54
CA THR A 73 -10.42 22.58 15.50
C THR A 73 -10.47 21.98 14.09
N THR A 74 -10.96 22.76 13.13
CA THR A 74 -10.91 22.38 11.70
C THR A 74 -9.47 22.08 11.25
N ALA A 75 -8.51 22.86 11.72
CA ALA A 75 -7.09 22.66 11.40
C ALA A 75 -6.57 21.32 11.91
N ASP A 76 -7.04 20.86 13.07
CA ASP A 76 -6.66 19.57 13.63
C ASP A 76 -7.17 18.40 12.76
N TYR A 77 -8.42 18.48 12.27
CA TYR A 77 -8.98 17.50 11.34
C TYR A 77 -8.23 17.49 10.00
N GLU A 78 -7.89 18.67 9.48
CA GLU A 78 -7.13 18.79 8.22
C GLU A 78 -5.71 18.21 8.35
N GLU A 79 -5.04 18.47 9.47
CA GLU A 79 -3.70 17.92 9.74
C GLU A 79 -3.75 16.40 9.91
N GLN A 80 -4.72 15.88 10.68
CA GLN A 80 -4.93 14.43 10.82
C GLN A 80 -5.17 13.77 9.46
N PHE A 81 -6.02 14.36 8.63
CA PHE A 81 -6.32 13.88 7.30
C PHE A 81 -5.08 13.89 6.40
N ARG A 82 -4.33 15.00 6.39
CA ARG A 82 -3.12 15.16 5.60
C ARG A 82 -2.07 14.10 5.94
N VAL A 83 -1.83 13.87 7.23
CA VAL A 83 -0.86 12.86 7.70
C VAL A 83 -1.34 11.45 7.36
N SER A 84 -2.61 11.14 7.59
CA SER A 84 -3.19 9.83 7.30
C SER A 84 -3.14 9.51 5.81
N MET A 85 -3.47 10.46 4.94
CA MET A 85 -3.39 10.29 3.48
C MET A 85 -1.95 10.08 3.02
N ALA A 86 -0.98 10.83 3.57
CA ALA A 86 0.43 10.63 3.23
C ALA A 86 0.92 9.23 3.62
N VAL A 87 0.48 8.69 4.76
CA VAL A 87 0.78 7.31 5.17
C VAL A 87 0.10 6.31 4.24
N ALA A 88 -1.18 6.52 3.89
CA ALA A 88 -1.91 5.66 2.96
C ALA A 88 -1.25 5.61 1.57
N ASP A 89 -0.73 6.74 1.10
CA ASP A 89 0.00 6.84 -0.16
C ASP A 89 1.30 6.03 -0.12
N THR A 90 2.01 6.07 1.01
CA THR A 90 3.21 5.26 1.19
C THR A 90 2.89 3.78 1.26
N VAL A 91 1.80 3.38 1.94
CA VAL A 91 1.32 1.99 1.96
C VAL A 91 1.03 1.48 0.53
N THR A 92 0.39 2.30 -0.31
CA THR A 92 0.10 1.93 -1.70
C THR A 92 1.39 1.73 -2.51
N ARG A 93 2.36 2.65 -2.38
CA ARG A 93 3.67 2.52 -3.06
C ARG A 93 4.45 1.31 -2.58
N LEU A 94 4.42 1.03 -1.28
CA LEU A 94 5.09 -0.11 -0.67
C LEU A 94 4.52 -1.43 -1.18
N ARG A 95 3.18 -1.56 -1.27
CA ARG A 95 2.53 -2.75 -1.83
C ARG A 95 2.92 -2.96 -3.28
N GLY A 96 2.85 -1.92 -4.11
CA GLY A 96 3.29 -2.04 -5.51
C GLY A 96 4.78 -2.37 -5.66
N ALA A 97 5.62 -2.04 -4.69
CA ALA A 97 7.02 -2.44 -4.66
C ALA A 97 7.17 -3.93 -4.31
N ILE A 98 6.39 -4.42 -3.35
CA ILE A 98 6.36 -5.83 -2.97
C ILE A 98 5.87 -6.69 -4.14
N ASP A 99 4.75 -6.31 -4.76
CA ASP A 99 4.17 -7.02 -5.90
C ASP A 99 5.19 -7.15 -7.05
N ARG A 100 5.93 -6.07 -7.36
CA ARG A 100 6.99 -6.09 -8.38
C ARG A 100 8.15 -7.01 -8.00
N LEU A 101 8.58 -7.02 -6.75
CA LEU A 101 9.62 -7.94 -6.31
C LEU A 101 9.19 -9.40 -6.41
N GLU A 102 7.95 -9.71 -6.06
CA GLU A 102 7.39 -11.06 -6.17
C GLU A 102 7.30 -11.51 -7.65
N GLU A 103 6.86 -10.60 -8.55
CA GLU A 103 6.82 -10.87 -9.99
C GLU A 103 8.22 -11.15 -10.57
N VAL A 104 9.21 -10.37 -10.17
CA VAL A 104 10.61 -10.53 -10.61
C VAL A 104 11.21 -11.83 -10.05
N ASP A 105 10.99 -12.12 -8.77
CA ASP A 105 11.52 -13.30 -8.09
C ASP A 105 11.06 -14.61 -8.76
N ALA A 106 9.77 -14.70 -9.11
CA ALA A 106 9.22 -15.83 -9.85
C ALA A 106 9.85 -16.03 -11.24
N GLN A 107 10.25 -14.93 -11.92
CA GLN A 107 10.95 -14.99 -13.21
C GLN A 107 12.42 -15.36 -13.02
N VAL A 108 13.07 -14.92 -11.94
CA VAL A 108 14.45 -15.30 -11.59
C VAL A 108 14.56 -16.81 -11.35
N ASP A 109 13.59 -17.42 -10.66
CA ASP A 109 13.55 -18.87 -10.49
C ASP A 109 13.53 -19.61 -11.83
N SER A 110 12.72 -19.12 -12.78
CA SER A 110 12.64 -19.68 -14.12
C SER A 110 13.95 -19.50 -14.91
N LEU A 111 14.62 -18.36 -14.73
CA LEU A 111 15.92 -18.08 -15.31
C LEU A 111 17.00 -19.01 -14.76
N ILE A 112 17.04 -19.24 -13.47
CA ILE A 112 17.99 -20.18 -12.83
C ILE A 112 17.80 -21.60 -13.39
N ALA A 113 16.56 -22.08 -13.46
CA ALA A 113 16.24 -23.40 -14.02
C ALA A 113 16.66 -23.52 -15.48
N TRP A 114 16.46 -22.48 -16.31
CA TRP A 114 16.96 -22.44 -17.68
C TRP A 114 18.47 -22.50 -17.72
N ALA A 115 19.18 -21.69 -16.94
CA ALA A 115 20.64 -21.63 -16.94
C ALA A 115 21.26 -22.99 -16.53
N GLU A 116 20.70 -23.66 -15.54
CA GLU A 116 21.10 -25.02 -15.13
C GLU A 116 20.91 -26.03 -16.27
N SER A 117 19.82 -25.95 -17.02
CA SER A 117 19.57 -26.82 -18.17
C SER A 117 20.50 -26.56 -19.36
N ALA A 118 20.99 -25.32 -19.50
CA ALA A 118 21.91 -24.90 -20.54
C ALA A 118 23.38 -25.37 -20.29
N GLY A 119 23.67 -25.84 -19.10
CA GLY A 119 24.98 -26.35 -18.68
C GLY A 119 26.06 -25.26 -18.64
N SER A 120 27.34 -25.67 -18.72
CA SER A 120 28.50 -24.80 -18.46
C SER A 120 28.57 -23.50 -19.26
N ARG A 121 27.86 -23.41 -20.38
CA ARG A 121 27.78 -22.13 -21.16
C ARG A 121 27.02 -21.03 -20.44
N ALA A 122 26.17 -21.37 -19.47
CA ALA A 122 25.33 -20.44 -18.73
C ALA A 122 25.65 -20.39 -17.20
N ASP A 123 26.74 -21.04 -16.75
CA ASP A 123 27.11 -21.06 -15.33
C ASP A 123 27.25 -19.65 -14.74
N GLY A 124 27.84 -18.71 -15.49
CA GLY A 124 27.96 -17.31 -15.05
C GLY A 124 26.61 -16.60 -14.90
N ALA A 125 25.65 -16.89 -15.79
CA ALA A 125 24.29 -16.33 -15.70
C ALA A 125 23.53 -16.94 -14.50
N ALA A 126 23.68 -18.24 -14.23
CA ALA A 126 23.10 -18.89 -13.07
C ALA A 126 23.63 -18.30 -11.75
N GLU A 127 24.94 -18.06 -11.64
CA GLU A 127 25.57 -17.47 -10.47
C GLU A 127 25.05 -16.05 -10.22
N ARG A 128 24.96 -15.21 -11.26
CA ARG A 128 24.42 -13.85 -11.16
C ARG A 128 22.94 -13.82 -10.82
N ALA A 129 22.14 -14.73 -11.40
CA ALA A 129 20.73 -14.84 -11.08
C ALA A 129 20.51 -15.20 -9.60
N ARG A 130 21.30 -16.12 -9.03
CA ARG A 130 21.26 -16.45 -7.60
C ARG A 130 21.72 -15.28 -6.72
N ALA A 131 22.74 -14.53 -7.12
CA ALA A 131 23.17 -13.33 -6.39
C ALA A 131 22.10 -12.26 -6.41
N PHE A 132 21.43 -12.07 -7.55
CA PHE A 132 20.29 -11.17 -7.68
C PHE A 132 19.14 -11.62 -6.76
N GLN A 133 18.75 -12.89 -6.78
CA GLN A 133 17.75 -13.49 -5.92
C GLN A 133 18.06 -13.27 -4.42
N THR A 134 19.29 -13.44 -4.01
CA THR A 134 19.71 -13.17 -2.63
C THR A 134 19.43 -11.69 -2.24
N THR A 135 19.61 -10.78 -3.18
CA THR A 135 19.35 -9.36 -2.96
C THR A 135 17.85 -9.05 -2.91
N THR A 136 17.05 -9.66 -3.80
CA THR A 136 15.57 -9.51 -3.76
C THR A 136 15.00 -10.05 -2.46
N GLU A 137 15.41 -11.23 -2.00
CA GLU A 137 15.00 -11.82 -0.73
C GLU A 137 15.36 -10.94 0.48
N ALA A 138 16.56 -10.32 0.47
CA ALA A 138 16.99 -9.41 1.55
C ALA A 138 16.10 -8.17 1.62
N LEU A 139 15.69 -7.61 0.47
CA LEU A 139 14.74 -6.49 0.41
C LEU A 139 13.34 -6.93 0.85
N GLN A 140 12.84 -8.07 0.36
CA GLN A 140 11.54 -8.60 0.76
C GLN A 140 11.41 -8.78 2.27
N ARG A 141 12.44 -9.33 2.94
CA ARG A 141 12.46 -9.47 4.41
C ARG A 141 12.38 -8.14 5.17
N ARG A 142 12.81 -7.03 4.57
CA ARG A 142 12.68 -5.69 5.15
C ARG A 142 11.29 -5.10 4.90
N LEU A 143 10.72 -5.37 3.74
CA LEU A 143 9.44 -4.82 3.30
C LEU A 143 8.26 -5.58 3.90
N THR A 144 8.32 -6.92 3.94
CA THR A 144 7.22 -7.79 4.39
C THR A 144 7.47 -8.38 5.77
N SER A 145 6.39 -8.70 6.46
CA SER A 145 6.46 -9.40 7.74
C SER A 145 6.74 -10.89 7.52
N TYR A 146 7.69 -11.42 8.24
CA TYR A 146 8.04 -12.83 8.17
C TYR A 146 8.10 -13.50 9.55
N ARG A 147 8.03 -14.83 9.56
CA ARG A 147 8.18 -15.63 10.76
C ARG A 147 9.61 -16.18 10.84
N THR A 148 10.13 -16.23 12.05
CA THR A 148 11.41 -16.88 12.34
C THR A 148 11.24 -17.83 13.52
N ASP A 149 11.95 -18.93 13.50
CA ASP A 149 12.00 -19.91 14.60
C ASP A 149 12.95 -19.47 15.74
N GLU A 150 13.61 -18.33 15.57
CA GLU A 150 14.49 -17.75 16.57
C GLU A 150 13.70 -17.02 17.67
N GLY A 151 13.76 -17.55 18.88
CA GLY A 151 13.16 -16.90 20.06
C GLY A 151 12.77 -17.89 21.17
N PRO A 152 12.53 -17.41 22.41
CA PRO A 152 12.25 -18.26 23.57
C PRO A 152 10.99 -19.11 23.46
N SER A 153 10.07 -18.78 22.54
CA SER A 153 8.82 -19.51 22.26
C SER A 153 8.81 -20.21 20.89
N GLY A 154 9.95 -20.25 20.17
CA GLY A 154 10.08 -20.96 18.89
C GLY A 154 9.37 -20.33 17.70
N LEU A 155 8.62 -19.25 17.87
CA LEU A 155 7.93 -18.54 16.80
C LEU A 155 7.93 -17.02 17.08
N ARG A 156 8.75 -16.28 16.37
CA ARG A 156 8.77 -14.83 16.41
C ARG A 156 8.31 -14.27 15.07
N SER A 157 7.36 -13.34 15.08
CA SER A 157 7.00 -12.57 13.90
C SER A 157 7.79 -11.25 13.90
N ILE A 158 8.56 -11.03 12.85
CA ILE A 158 9.26 -9.77 12.62
C ILE A 158 8.38 -8.95 11.67
N ALA A 159 8.01 -7.75 12.11
CA ALA A 159 7.17 -6.86 11.33
C ALA A 159 8.01 -6.14 10.27
N GLY A 160 7.71 -6.37 9.00
CA GLY A 160 8.22 -5.57 7.89
C GLY A 160 7.61 -4.17 7.86
N LEU A 161 8.06 -3.35 6.93
CA LEU A 161 7.55 -2.00 6.75
C LEU A 161 6.05 -1.97 6.44
N ASP A 162 5.54 -2.93 5.69
CA ASP A 162 4.12 -3.10 5.35
C ASP A 162 3.24 -3.06 6.60
N ARG A 163 3.58 -3.88 7.59
CA ARG A 163 2.84 -3.98 8.85
C ARG A 163 3.05 -2.77 9.75
N GLN A 164 4.25 -2.20 9.75
CA GLN A 164 4.57 -1.04 10.54
C GLN A 164 3.79 0.20 10.07
N TYR A 165 3.76 0.45 8.76
CA TYR A 165 2.92 1.50 8.16
C TYR A 165 1.43 1.21 8.32
N GLY A 166 1.01 -0.05 8.15
CA GLY A 166 -0.38 -0.47 8.38
C GLY A 166 -0.82 -0.21 9.82
N SER A 167 0.03 -0.48 10.81
CA SER A 167 -0.23 -0.20 12.23
C SER A 167 -0.31 1.31 12.51
N LEU A 168 0.58 2.10 11.91
CA LEU A 168 0.55 3.55 12.01
C LEU A 168 -0.73 4.12 11.40
N LEU A 169 -1.10 3.69 10.18
CA LEU A 169 -2.33 4.10 9.54
C LEU A 169 -3.56 3.72 10.35
N GLY A 170 -3.59 2.51 10.91
CA GLY A 170 -4.64 2.07 11.81
C GLY A 170 -4.78 2.97 13.04
N SER A 171 -3.68 3.36 13.68
CA SER A 171 -3.70 4.26 14.83
C SER A 171 -4.18 5.67 14.47
N LEU A 172 -3.77 6.20 13.31
CA LEU A 172 -4.22 7.49 12.78
C LEU A 172 -5.72 7.49 12.43
N ASN A 173 -6.26 6.36 11.99
CA ASN A 173 -7.66 6.21 11.58
C ASN A 173 -8.62 5.81 12.72
N GLY A 174 -8.16 5.78 13.96
CA GLY A 174 -8.98 5.40 15.09
C GLY A 174 -9.10 3.89 15.36
N GLY A 175 -8.32 3.10 14.66
CA GLY A 175 -8.23 1.65 14.86
C GLY A 175 -7.22 1.25 15.94
N GLY A 176 -7.14 1.99 17.03
CA GLY A 176 -6.32 1.61 18.19
C GLY A 176 -6.86 0.34 18.84
N GLY A 177 -6.01 -0.71 18.95
CA GLY A 177 -6.30 -1.88 19.76
C GLY A 177 -6.60 -1.49 21.22
N TYR A 178 -6.99 -2.45 22.05
CA TYR A 178 -7.37 -2.36 23.46
C TYR A 178 -7.10 -1.00 24.14
N GLY A 179 -8.12 -0.13 24.21
CA GLY A 179 -8.03 1.20 24.82
C GLY A 179 -8.25 2.37 23.85
N GLY A 180 -8.84 2.13 22.67
CA GLY A 180 -9.12 3.16 21.67
C GLY A 180 -9.92 4.33 22.24
N GLY A 181 -9.19 5.38 22.63
CA GLY A 181 -9.77 6.69 22.84
C GLY A 181 -10.23 7.28 21.51
N SER A 182 -11.07 8.30 21.56
CA SER A 182 -11.42 9.11 20.40
C SER A 182 -10.13 9.54 19.69
N THR A 183 -10.09 9.33 18.37
CA THR A 183 -8.99 9.81 17.52
C THR A 183 -9.38 11.08 16.81
N GLU A 184 -10.36 11.78 17.33
CA GLU A 184 -10.63 13.13 16.90
C GLU A 184 -9.52 14.05 17.40
N GLY A 185 -8.99 14.88 16.51
CA GLY A 185 -7.89 15.79 16.82
C GLY A 185 -6.65 15.59 15.95
N PRO A 186 -5.60 16.40 16.19
CA PRO A 186 -4.37 16.31 15.43
C PRO A 186 -3.63 14.98 15.69
N PRO A 187 -2.76 14.55 14.76
CA PRO A 187 -1.93 13.38 14.99
C PRO A 187 -1.02 13.60 16.20
N THR A 188 -0.87 12.59 17.04
CA THR A 188 0.02 12.68 18.19
C THR A 188 1.46 12.91 17.77
N ALA A 189 2.26 13.59 18.59
CA ALA A 189 3.69 13.78 18.32
C ALA A 189 4.42 12.44 18.11
N GLY A 190 4.02 11.38 18.83
CA GLY A 190 4.56 10.04 18.66
C GLY A 190 4.22 9.43 17.30
N ALA A 191 3.00 9.64 16.77
CA ALA A 191 2.62 9.18 15.44
C ALA A 191 3.40 9.94 14.34
N VAL A 192 3.58 11.24 14.49
CA VAL A 192 4.37 12.07 13.57
C VAL A 192 5.84 11.62 13.56
N GLN A 193 6.43 11.43 14.74
CA GLN A 193 7.80 10.93 14.85
C GLN A 193 7.94 9.54 14.22
N ARG A 194 7.00 8.64 14.51
CA ARG A 194 7.00 7.29 13.91
C ARG A 194 6.91 7.33 12.40
N LYS A 195 6.06 8.21 11.85
CA LYS A 195 6.00 8.43 10.40
C LYS A 195 7.36 8.84 9.84
N HIS A 196 8.00 9.81 10.47
CA HIS A 196 9.32 10.30 10.04
C HIS A 196 10.36 9.16 10.01
N ASP A 197 10.41 8.34 11.06
CA ASP A 197 11.36 7.22 11.14
C ASP A 197 11.11 6.18 10.04
N LEU A 198 9.84 5.84 9.81
CA LEU A 198 9.45 4.90 8.73
C LEU A 198 9.72 5.47 7.35
N ASP A 199 9.48 6.76 7.13
CA ASP A 199 9.76 7.42 5.85
C ASP A 199 11.27 7.43 5.54
N ALA A 200 12.11 7.62 6.54
CA ALA A 200 13.57 7.54 6.39
C ALA A 200 14.00 6.12 5.99
N GLU A 201 13.46 5.09 6.65
CA GLU A 201 13.73 3.69 6.30
C GLU A 201 13.24 3.35 4.89
N TRP A 202 12.00 3.74 4.55
CA TRP A 202 11.43 3.54 3.22
C TRP A 202 12.24 4.22 2.12
N SER A 203 12.72 5.43 2.37
CA SER A 203 13.57 6.17 1.41
C SER A 203 14.82 5.36 1.01
N VAL A 204 15.49 4.75 1.99
CA VAL A 204 16.68 3.91 1.73
C VAL A 204 16.31 2.65 0.96
N LEU A 205 15.25 1.96 1.36
CA LEU A 205 14.83 0.71 0.72
C LEU A 205 14.30 0.94 -0.69
N SER A 206 13.54 2.02 -0.91
CA SER A 206 13.04 2.36 -2.25
C SER A 206 14.16 2.73 -3.23
N GLN A 207 15.20 3.40 -2.79
CA GLN A 207 16.38 3.67 -3.60
C GLN A 207 17.13 2.36 -3.95
N SER A 208 17.29 1.47 -2.97
CA SER A 208 17.89 0.15 -3.20
C SER A 208 17.08 -0.69 -4.20
N LEU A 209 15.75 -0.64 -4.09
CA LEU A 209 14.84 -1.31 -5.01
C LEU A 209 14.94 -0.73 -6.43
N THR A 210 14.94 0.60 -6.56
CA THR A 210 15.10 1.25 -7.86
C THR A 210 16.39 0.83 -8.53
N ARG A 211 17.51 0.85 -7.80
CA ARG A 211 18.80 0.40 -8.32
C ARG A 211 18.76 -1.08 -8.76
N LEU A 212 18.18 -1.94 -7.93
CA LEU A 212 18.06 -3.36 -8.24
C LEU A 212 17.28 -3.61 -9.53
N LEU A 213 16.14 -2.93 -9.70
CA LEU A 213 15.26 -3.14 -10.85
C LEU A 213 15.71 -2.41 -12.12
N GLU A 214 16.36 -1.25 -12.00
CA GLU A 214 16.76 -0.44 -13.16
C GLU A 214 18.20 -0.75 -13.63
N GLU A 215 19.14 -1.05 -12.71
CA GLU A 215 20.55 -1.27 -13.04
C GLU A 215 20.90 -2.76 -13.03
N ASP A 216 20.69 -3.44 -11.89
CA ASP A 216 21.17 -4.81 -11.70
C ASP A 216 20.38 -5.80 -12.58
N LEU A 217 19.04 -5.63 -12.66
CA LEU A 217 18.19 -6.46 -13.53
C LEU A 217 18.49 -6.22 -15.02
N ALA A 218 18.70 -4.98 -15.43
CA ALA A 218 19.06 -4.68 -16.81
C ALA A 218 20.40 -5.33 -17.20
N ALA A 219 21.39 -5.29 -16.30
CA ALA A 219 22.67 -5.94 -16.52
C ALA A 219 22.56 -7.46 -16.63
N LEU A 220 21.71 -8.08 -15.78
CA LEU A 220 21.42 -9.51 -15.85
C LEU A 220 20.74 -9.88 -17.17
N ASN A 221 19.72 -9.12 -17.60
CA ASN A 221 19.00 -9.34 -18.84
C ASN A 221 19.90 -9.27 -20.08
N VAL A 222 20.81 -8.31 -20.16
CA VAL A 222 21.78 -8.19 -21.27
C VAL A 222 22.65 -9.45 -21.40
N GLU A 223 23.10 -10.01 -20.28
CA GLU A 223 23.92 -11.24 -20.31
C GLU A 223 23.09 -12.46 -20.73
N VAL A 224 21.90 -12.60 -20.17
CA VAL A 224 20.98 -13.70 -20.46
C VAL A 224 20.55 -13.70 -21.91
N GLU A 225 20.18 -12.53 -22.46
CA GLU A 225 19.81 -12.37 -23.88
C GLU A 225 20.94 -12.79 -24.82
N ARG A 226 22.20 -12.43 -24.50
CA ARG A 226 23.38 -12.84 -25.27
C ARG A 226 23.56 -14.35 -25.34
N LEU A 227 23.11 -15.06 -24.29
CA LEU A 227 23.15 -16.51 -24.21
C LEU A 227 21.91 -17.20 -24.81
N GLY A 228 20.93 -16.42 -25.28
CA GLY A 228 19.65 -16.91 -25.79
C GLY A 228 18.68 -17.39 -24.72
N GLY A 229 18.79 -16.85 -23.51
CA GLY A 229 17.92 -17.17 -22.37
C GLY A 229 16.70 -16.24 -22.26
N PRO A 230 15.80 -16.55 -21.31
CA PRO A 230 14.62 -15.75 -21.06
C PRO A 230 14.99 -14.45 -20.33
N VAL A 231 14.56 -13.31 -20.82
CA VAL A 231 14.69 -12.01 -20.13
C VAL A 231 13.56 -11.83 -19.11
N ILE A 232 13.86 -11.12 -18.05
CA ILE A 232 12.91 -10.79 -16.98
C ILE A 232 12.27 -9.44 -17.29
N GLU A 233 10.94 -9.40 -17.29
CA GLU A 233 10.15 -8.17 -17.51
C GLU A 233 9.50 -7.70 -16.20
N VAL A 234 9.54 -6.39 -15.96
CA VAL A 234 8.83 -5.73 -14.85
C VAL A 234 7.66 -4.96 -15.41
N ARG A 235 6.46 -5.24 -14.91
CA ARG A 235 5.21 -4.57 -15.32
C ARG A 235 4.74 -3.53 -14.30
#